data_7845e4c9f63ae8fc9a47b926b81ffbd9
#
_entry.id   7845e4c9f63ae8fc9a47b926b81ffbd9
#
_cell.length_a   1.000
_cell.length_b   1.000
_cell.length_c   1.000
_cell.angle_alpha   90.00
_cell.angle_beta   90.00
_cell.angle_gamma   90.00
#
_symmetry.space_group_name_H-M   'P 1'
#
loop_
_entity.id
_entity.type
_entity.pdbx_description
1 polymer ?
#
loop_
_entity_poly.entity_id
_entity_poly.type
_entity_poly.pdbx_seq_one_letter_code
_entity_poly.pdbx_strand_id
1 'polypeptide(L)'
;MDQIKIGVFLKALRRGKALTQEQLAEQLGVSGRTVSRWETGSNMPDLGMLVELAEFYGVSIPEIIKGERKSENMDQKIKETAVAMAEYSQATAKTGIRRVIGILLSVFGLFIIISALSVFPGESSWGGIYATFGSLVMLAGLYLIIRPLAAKCATRIGIILAAALLLFGVFTLSDYLAVTQFNQVPRFRIATHYDTRTPDQLVYQTLFFTAVQQNPGTPDARITIVK
;
A
#
# COMPACT_ATOMS: atom_id res chain seq x y z
N MET A 1 25.88 38.58 -14.38
CA MET A 1 26.02 39.08 -13.01
C MET A 1 25.68 40.57 -13.08
N ASP A 2 24.67 41.03 -12.36
CA ASP A 2 24.19 42.41 -12.39
C ASP A 2 24.79 43.17 -11.18
N GLN A 3 25.85 43.91 -11.45
CA GLN A 3 26.59 44.66 -10.43
C GLN A 3 25.76 45.77 -9.78
N ILE A 4 24.79 46.34 -10.50
CA ILE A 4 23.91 47.38 -10.00
C ILE A 4 22.94 46.75 -8.96
N LYS A 5 22.37 45.58 -9.31
CA LYS A 5 21.47 44.87 -8.41
C LYS A 5 22.18 44.45 -7.10
N ILE A 6 23.41 44.00 -7.22
CA ILE A 6 24.25 43.65 -6.06
C ILE A 6 24.52 44.90 -5.20
N GLY A 7 24.88 46.02 -5.83
CA GLY A 7 25.12 47.28 -5.09
C GLY A 7 23.87 47.78 -4.36
N VAL A 8 22.73 47.75 -5.00
CA VAL A 8 21.43 48.13 -4.38
C VAL A 8 21.14 47.23 -3.18
N PHE A 9 21.42 45.92 -3.27
CA PHE A 9 21.22 44.97 -2.20
C PHE A 9 22.19 45.26 -1.02
N LEU A 10 23.48 45.47 -1.28
CA LEU A 10 24.44 45.80 -0.22
C LEU A 10 24.05 47.12 0.50
N LYS A 11 23.59 48.14 -0.23
CA LYS A 11 23.06 49.38 0.32
C LYS A 11 21.84 49.16 1.20
N ALA A 12 20.93 48.27 0.79
CA ALA A 12 19.75 47.91 1.57
C ALA A 12 20.15 47.18 2.89
N LEU A 13 21.11 46.24 2.83
CA LEU A 13 21.64 45.54 4.01
C LEU A 13 22.28 46.50 5.00
N ARG A 14 23.13 47.44 4.53
CA ARG A 14 23.75 48.47 5.39
C ARG A 14 22.69 49.34 6.06
N ARG A 15 21.71 49.84 5.31
CA ARG A 15 20.64 50.64 5.86
C ARG A 15 19.80 49.88 6.88
N GLY A 16 19.59 48.59 6.67
CA GLY A 16 18.90 47.72 7.61
C GLY A 16 19.61 47.61 8.97
N LYS A 17 20.95 47.80 8.99
CA LYS A 17 21.76 47.89 10.23
C LYS A 17 21.97 49.34 10.72
N ALA A 18 21.31 50.33 10.09
CA ALA A 18 21.41 51.76 10.44
C ALA A 18 22.84 52.32 10.39
N LEU A 19 23.71 51.77 9.52
CA LEU A 19 25.12 52.19 9.39
C LEU A 19 25.29 53.23 8.26
N THR A 20 26.24 54.19 8.45
CA THR A 20 26.73 55.02 7.37
C THR A 20 27.76 54.26 6.49
N GLN A 21 28.09 54.79 5.32
CA GLN A 21 29.13 54.18 4.44
C GLN A 21 30.49 54.19 5.12
N GLU A 22 30.80 55.26 5.89
CA GLU A 22 32.06 55.42 6.63
C GLU A 22 32.13 54.39 7.79
N GLN A 23 31.05 54.20 8.54
CA GLN A 23 31.01 53.23 9.63
C GLN A 23 31.18 51.79 9.10
N LEU A 24 30.54 51.42 7.99
CA LEU A 24 30.77 50.13 7.37
C LEU A 24 32.19 49.95 6.86
N ALA A 25 32.74 51.01 6.27
CA ALA A 25 34.12 50.99 5.78
C ALA A 25 35.14 50.79 6.87
N GLU A 26 34.94 51.43 8.04
CA GLU A 26 35.78 51.25 9.21
C GLU A 26 35.75 49.81 9.74
N GLN A 27 34.57 49.21 9.81
CA GLN A 27 34.40 47.80 10.26
C GLN A 27 35.04 46.80 9.33
N LEU A 28 35.05 47.05 8.03
CA LEU A 28 35.65 46.17 7.01
C LEU A 28 37.10 46.53 6.66
N GLY A 29 37.69 47.55 7.30
CA GLY A 29 39.08 47.96 7.03
C GLY A 29 39.29 48.54 5.62
N VAL A 30 38.27 49.15 5.00
CA VAL A 30 38.29 49.72 3.66
C VAL A 30 37.99 51.23 3.71
N SER A 31 38.10 51.92 2.56
CA SER A 31 37.67 53.32 2.49
C SER A 31 36.18 53.49 2.25
N GLY A 32 35.55 54.56 2.74
CA GLY A 32 34.15 54.92 2.48
C GLY A 32 33.88 55.05 0.97
N ARG A 33 34.88 55.50 0.18
CA ARG A 33 34.79 55.53 -1.27
C ARG A 33 34.69 54.13 -1.89
N THR A 34 35.33 53.13 -1.29
CA THR A 34 35.24 51.75 -1.76
C THR A 34 33.81 51.20 -1.53
N VAL A 35 33.25 51.41 -0.36
CA VAL A 35 31.84 51.01 -0.04
C VAL A 35 30.86 51.72 -0.98
N SER A 36 31.07 53.03 -1.25
CA SER A 36 30.23 53.76 -2.17
C SER A 36 30.27 53.22 -3.60
N ARG A 37 31.45 52.77 -4.09
CA ARG A 37 31.60 52.13 -5.42
C ARG A 37 30.89 50.78 -5.49
N TRP A 38 30.91 50.01 -4.43
CA TRP A 38 30.17 48.75 -4.35
C TRP A 38 28.66 48.99 -4.41
N GLU A 39 28.16 49.95 -3.63
CA GLU A 39 26.73 50.27 -3.56
C GLU A 39 26.18 50.89 -4.86
N THR A 40 27.02 51.56 -5.65
CA THR A 40 26.66 52.11 -6.96
C THR A 40 26.83 51.12 -8.11
N GLY A 41 27.40 49.91 -7.83
CA GLY A 41 27.71 48.94 -8.85
C GLY A 41 28.87 49.32 -9.77
N SER A 42 29.68 50.39 -9.41
CA SER A 42 30.84 50.80 -10.19
C SER A 42 32.03 49.87 -10.00
N ASN A 43 32.08 49.12 -8.95
CA ASN A 43 33.07 48.07 -8.67
C ASN A 43 32.42 46.97 -7.81
N MET A 44 32.98 45.75 -7.87
CA MET A 44 32.54 44.65 -7.01
C MET A 44 33.55 44.40 -5.88
N PRO A 45 33.07 43.98 -4.70
CA PRO A 45 33.95 43.42 -3.68
C PRO A 45 34.66 42.19 -4.25
N ASP A 46 35.93 41.98 -3.85
CA ASP A 46 36.64 40.73 -4.15
C ASP A 46 36.07 39.56 -3.33
N LEU A 47 36.55 38.34 -3.62
CA LEU A 47 36.00 37.15 -2.99
C LEU A 47 36.18 37.14 -1.44
N GLY A 48 37.33 37.65 -0.95
CA GLY A 48 37.53 37.77 0.50
C GLY A 48 36.57 38.73 1.15
N MET A 49 36.36 39.90 0.53
CA MET A 49 35.42 40.91 0.97
C MET A 49 33.95 40.42 0.91
N LEU A 50 33.61 39.56 -0.08
CA LEU A 50 32.29 38.95 -0.16
C LEU A 50 32.06 37.98 1.02
N VAL A 51 33.08 37.27 1.49
CA VAL A 51 32.97 36.42 2.68
C VAL A 51 32.73 37.25 3.92
N GLU A 52 33.52 38.32 4.12
CA GLU A 52 33.38 39.22 5.27
C GLU A 52 32.02 39.92 5.30
N LEU A 53 31.53 40.38 4.14
CA LEU A 53 30.20 41.00 4.00
C LEU A 53 29.07 39.98 4.29
N ALA A 54 29.23 38.72 3.85
CA ALA A 54 28.27 37.67 4.10
C ALA A 54 28.15 37.37 5.61
N GLU A 55 29.27 37.24 6.31
CA GLU A 55 29.33 37.02 7.75
C GLU A 55 28.78 38.25 8.51
N PHE A 56 29.21 39.44 8.12
CA PHE A 56 28.77 40.70 8.75
C PHE A 56 27.26 40.91 8.70
N TYR A 57 26.65 40.63 7.53
CA TYR A 57 25.21 40.80 7.33
C TYR A 57 24.36 39.58 7.67
N GLY A 58 24.96 38.43 7.91
CA GLY A 58 24.23 37.16 8.13
C GLY A 58 23.46 36.73 6.90
N VAL A 59 24.07 36.87 5.71
CA VAL A 59 23.54 36.45 4.43
C VAL A 59 24.53 35.54 3.72
N SER A 60 24.05 34.70 2.82
CA SER A 60 24.95 33.86 2.01
C SER A 60 25.59 34.62 0.83
N ILE A 61 26.78 34.23 0.40
CA ILE A 61 27.44 34.79 -0.77
C ILE A 61 26.53 34.72 -2.03
N PRO A 62 25.81 33.62 -2.30
CA PRO A 62 24.83 33.56 -3.38
C PRO A 62 23.72 34.62 -3.32
N GLU A 63 23.26 35.01 -2.10
CA GLU A 63 22.28 36.08 -1.93
C GLU A 63 22.86 37.44 -2.33
N ILE A 64 24.11 37.70 -1.91
CA ILE A 64 24.81 38.94 -2.34
C ILE A 64 24.98 38.97 -3.83
N ILE A 65 25.42 37.87 -4.46
CA ILE A 65 25.64 37.79 -5.92
C ILE A 65 24.34 37.92 -6.73
N LYS A 66 23.22 37.39 -6.19
CA LYS A 66 21.89 37.54 -6.81
C LYS A 66 21.28 38.92 -6.55
N GLY A 67 21.77 39.62 -5.53
CA GLY A 67 21.24 40.92 -5.11
C GLY A 67 19.86 40.82 -4.50
N GLU A 68 19.55 39.72 -3.88
CA GLU A 68 18.25 39.46 -3.24
C GLU A 68 18.38 38.48 -2.08
N ARG A 69 17.65 38.72 -1.01
CA ARG A 69 17.58 37.80 0.12
C ARG A 69 16.78 36.57 -0.27
N LYS A 70 17.26 35.38 0.06
CA LYS A 70 16.49 34.16 -0.14
C LYS A 70 15.23 34.25 0.71
N SER A 71 14.08 34.29 0.07
CA SER A 71 12.81 34.43 0.78
C SER A 71 12.61 33.17 1.64
N GLU A 72 12.34 33.34 2.92
CA GLU A 72 11.95 32.26 3.84
C GLU A 72 10.80 31.44 3.29
N ASN A 73 9.94 32.03 2.48
CA ASN A 73 8.88 31.37 1.74
C ASN A 73 9.36 30.29 0.73
N MET A 74 10.57 30.43 0.19
CA MET A 74 11.11 29.46 -0.78
C MET A 74 11.59 28.19 -0.05
N ASP A 75 12.25 28.35 1.09
CA ASP A 75 12.71 27.22 1.91
C ASP A 75 11.55 26.48 2.56
N GLN A 76 10.52 27.21 2.98
CA GLN A 76 9.29 26.63 3.51
C GLN A 76 8.53 25.86 2.43
N LYS A 77 8.42 26.40 1.22
CA LYS A 77 7.76 25.74 0.09
C LYS A 77 8.51 24.49 -0.40
N ILE A 78 9.85 24.53 -0.39
CA ILE A 78 10.68 23.36 -0.69
C ILE A 78 10.50 22.29 0.39
N LYS A 79 10.48 22.67 1.66
CA LYS A 79 10.25 21.75 2.79
C LYS A 79 8.86 21.12 2.74
N GLU A 80 7.82 21.91 2.48
CA GLU A 80 6.44 21.42 2.31
C GLU A 80 6.33 20.44 1.13
N THR A 81 6.97 20.76 -0.01
CA THR A 81 7.00 19.86 -1.18
C THR A 81 7.75 18.57 -0.88
N ALA A 82 8.88 18.63 -0.18
CA ALA A 82 9.65 17.45 0.22
C ALA A 82 8.87 16.55 1.19
N VAL A 83 8.16 17.14 2.17
CA VAL A 83 7.29 16.40 3.09
C VAL A 83 6.14 15.75 2.33
N ALA A 84 5.47 16.47 1.45
CA ALA A 84 4.38 15.93 0.63
C ALA A 84 4.84 14.77 -0.28
N MET A 85 6.04 14.88 -0.88
CA MET A 85 6.63 13.80 -1.66
C MET A 85 6.98 12.58 -0.82
N ALA A 86 7.49 12.78 0.40
CA ALA A 86 7.81 11.68 1.33
C ALA A 86 6.53 10.95 1.77
N GLU A 87 5.47 11.68 2.09
CA GLU A 87 4.17 11.11 2.46
C GLU A 87 3.55 10.32 1.28
N TYR A 88 3.59 10.88 0.08
CA TYR A 88 3.11 10.19 -1.13
C TYR A 88 3.90 8.91 -1.40
N SER A 89 5.22 8.94 -1.28
CA SER A 89 6.09 7.77 -1.45
C SER A 89 5.77 6.68 -0.42
N GLN A 90 5.59 7.04 0.85
CA GLN A 90 5.21 6.08 1.90
C GLN A 90 3.82 5.48 1.67
N ALA A 91 2.85 6.29 1.26
CA ALA A 91 1.50 5.81 0.96
C ALA A 91 1.50 4.81 -0.20
N THR A 92 2.28 5.10 -1.26
CA THR A 92 2.43 4.22 -2.42
C THR A 92 3.11 2.91 -2.07
N ALA A 93 4.19 2.95 -1.27
CA ALA A 93 4.90 1.76 -0.79
C ALA A 93 3.98 0.85 0.06
N LYS A 94 3.23 1.42 1.01
CA LYS A 94 2.26 0.67 1.84
C LYS A 94 1.18 -0.01 1.00
N THR A 95 0.72 0.64 -0.05
CA THR A 95 -0.29 0.08 -0.97
C THR A 95 0.29 -1.07 -1.80
N GLY A 96 1.53 -0.94 -2.28
CA GLY A 96 2.25 -1.99 -2.99
C GLY A 96 2.44 -3.24 -2.15
N ILE A 97 2.95 -3.11 -0.94
CA ILE A 97 3.16 -4.22 0.00
C ILE A 97 1.84 -4.96 0.29
N ARG A 98 0.75 -4.22 0.53
CA ARG A 98 -0.57 -4.84 0.78
C ARG A 98 -1.07 -5.67 -0.40
N ARG A 99 -0.85 -5.21 -1.65
CA ARG A 99 -1.21 -5.98 -2.85
C ARG A 99 -0.41 -7.27 -2.95
N VAL A 100 0.90 -7.22 -2.71
CA VAL A 100 1.77 -8.40 -2.73
C VAL A 100 1.31 -9.41 -1.68
N ILE A 101 1.08 -8.98 -0.44
CA ILE A 101 0.57 -9.85 0.63
C ILE A 101 -0.80 -10.44 0.23
N GLY A 102 -1.69 -9.64 -0.34
CA GLY A 102 -3.00 -10.11 -0.81
C GLY A 102 -2.89 -11.21 -1.88
N ILE A 103 -2.00 -11.04 -2.85
CA ILE A 103 -1.74 -12.03 -3.90
C ILE A 103 -1.19 -13.33 -3.28
N LEU A 104 -0.18 -13.22 -2.40
CA LEU A 104 0.40 -14.39 -1.72
C LEU A 104 -0.63 -15.16 -0.91
N LEU A 105 -1.48 -14.48 -0.13
CA LEU A 105 -2.56 -15.11 0.62
C LEU A 105 -3.58 -15.78 -0.29
N SER A 106 -3.96 -15.15 -1.41
CA SER A 106 -4.93 -15.72 -2.34
C SER A 106 -4.39 -17.00 -3.00
N VAL A 107 -3.12 -16.97 -3.43
CA VAL A 107 -2.45 -18.14 -4.01
C VAL A 107 -2.28 -19.26 -2.97
N PHE A 108 -1.91 -18.90 -1.74
CA PHE A 108 -1.77 -19.86 -0.64
C PHE A 108 -3.12 -20.48 -0.26
N GLY A 109 -4.19 -19.69 -0.20
CA GLY A 109 -5.55 -20.20 0.03
C GLY A 109 -5.99 -21.18 -1.06
N LEU A 110 -5.73 -20.87 -2.33
CA LEU A 110 -6.00 -21.76 -3.45
C LEU A 110 -5.17 -23.05 -3.35
N PHE A 111 -3.89 -22.96 -2.97
CA PHE A 111 -3.03 -24.12 -2.74
C PHE A 111 -3.59 -25.02 -1.64
N ILE A 112 -4.08 -24.46 -0.53
CA ILE A 112 -4.72 -25.24 0.54
C ILE A 112 -5.96 -25.97 0.03
N ILE A 113 -6.82 -25.31 -0.77
CA ILE A 113 -8.02 -25.94 -1.36
C ILE A 113 -7.64 -27.13 -2.21
N ILE A 114 -6.72 -26.94 -3.15
CA ILE A 114 -6.28 -28.01 -4.07
C ILE A 114 -5.64 -29.17 -3.30
N SER A 115 -4.74 -28.85 -2.35
CA SER A 115 -4.07 -29.86 -1.51
C SER A 115 -5.07 -30.65 -0.68
N ALA A 116 -6.03 -29.98 -0.04
CA ALA A 116 -7.05 -30.62 0.78
C ALA A 116 -7.91 -31.58 -0.05
N LEU A 117 -8.33 -31.15 -1.23
CA LEU A 117 -9.14 -32.00 -2.11
C LEU A 117 -8.36 -33.16 -2.74
N SER A 118 -7.03 -33.06 -2.86
CA SER A 118 -6.17 -34.09 -3.44
C SER A 118 -5.69 -35.11 -2.39
N VAL A 119 -5.32 -34.65 -1.19
CA VAL A 119 -4.68 -35.51 -0.16
C VAL A 119 -5.71 -36.31 0.64
N PHE A 120 -6.85 -35.70 0.98
CA PHE A 120 -7.83 -36.35 1.82
C PHE A 120 -8.78 -37.25 0.99
N PRO A 121 -9.02 -38.50 1.44
CA PRO A 121 -10.03 -39.38 0.83
C PRO A 121 -11.43 -38.75 0.85
N GLY A 122 -12.27 -39.08 -0.11
CA GLY A 122 -13.65 -38.58 -0.20
C GLY A 122 -14.50 -38.91 1.02
N GLU A 123 -14.22 -40.02 1.69
CA GLU A 123 -14.91 -40.45 2.91
C GLU A 123 -14.57 -39.59 4.14
N SER A 124 -13.42 -38.88 4.12
CA SER A 124 -12.99 -38.02 5.19
C SER A 124 -13.61 -36.63 5.10
N SER A 125 -14.19 -36.12 6.19
CA SER A 125 -14.68 -34.73 6.29
C SER A 125 -13.56 -33.70 6.34
N TRP A 126 -12.32 -34.09 6.61
CA TRP A 126 -11.18 -33.21 6.73
C TRP A 126 -10.88 -32.43 5.45
N GLY A 127 -11.06 -33.08 4.28
CA GLY A 127 -10.89 -32.40 2.99
C GLY A 127 -11.80 -31.19 2.84
N GLY A 128 -13.07 -31.30 3.21
CA GLY A 128 -14.03 -30.20 3.21
C GLY A 128 -13.68 -29.10 4.20
N ILE A 129 -13.25 -29.45 5.43
CA ILE A 129 -12.86 -28.48 6.46
C ILE A 129 -11.64 -27.66 6.00
N TYR A 130 -10.58 -28.30 5.52
CA TYR A 130 -9.39 -27.58 5.05
C TYR A 130 -9.66 -26.78 3.78
N ALA A 131 -10.49 -27.26 2.85
CA ALA A 131 -10.90 -26.49 1.68
C ALA A 131 -11.69 -25.23 2.05
N THR A 132 -12.58 -25.33 3.05
CA THR A 132 -13.31 -24.18 3.59
C THR A 132 -12.35 -23.17 4.25
N PHE A 133 -11.37 -23.64 5.03
CA PHE A 133 -10.34 -22.80 5.61
C PHE A 133 -9.49 -22.10 4.51
N GLY A 134 -9.06 -22.82 3.48
CA GLY A 134 -8.34 -22.28 2.33
C GLY A 134 -9.14 -21.20 1.62
N SER A 135 -10.46 -21.38 1.51
CA SER A 135 -11.37 -20.37 0.93
C SER A 135 -11.40 -19.08 1.73
N LEU A 136 -11.43 -19.16 3.06
CA LEU A 136 -11.37 -17.98 3.93
C LEU A 136 -10.04 -17.23 3.77
N VAL A 137 -8.92 -17.95 3.69
CA VAL A 137 -7.59 -17.35 3.46
C VAL A 137 -7.55 -16.68 2.08
N MET A 138 -8.10 -17.31 1.05
CA MET A 138 -8.17 -16.76 -0.30
C MET A 138 -9.03 -15.48 -0.35
N LEU A 139 -10.18 -15.46 0.30
CA LEU A 139 -11.07 -14.30 0.38
C LEU A 139 -10.43 -13.14 1.16
N ALA A 140 -9.68 -13.43 2.22
CA ALA A 140 -8.90 -12.43 2.95
C ALA A 140 -7.83 -11.80 2.07
N GLY A 141 -7.11 -12.60 1.27
CA GLY A 141 -6.16 -12.13 0.27
C GLY A 141 -6.82 -11.24 -0.79
N LEU A 142 -7.94 -11.68 -1.32
CA LEU A 142 -8.74 -10.93 -2.30
C LEU A 142 -9.20 -9.58 -1.74
N TYR A 143 -9.63 -9.54 -0.47
CA TYR A 143 -9.99 -8.29 0.20
C TYR A 143 -8.84 -7.29 0.24
N LEU A 144 -7.62 -7.74 0.54
CA LEU A 144 -6.43 -6.88 0.55
C LEU A 144 -6.09 -6.32 -0.84
N ILE A 145 -6.32 -7.10 -1.90
CA ILE A 145 -6.12 -6.68 -3.29
C ILE A 145 -7.16 -5.62 -3.70
N ILE A 146 -8.44 -5.82 -3.33
CA ILE A 146 -9.55 -4.97 -3.75
C ILE A 146 -9.57 -3.65 -2.96
N ARG A 147 -9.08 -3.64 -1.73
CA ARG A 147 -9.13 -2.48 -0.84
C ARG A 147 -8.61 -1.17 -1.47
N PRO A 148 -7.49 -1.14 -2.21
CA PRO A 148 -7.01 0.08 -2.88
C PRO A 148 -7.75 0.38 -4.20
N LEU A 149 -8.43 -0.60 -4.81
CA LEU A 149 -9.10 -0.47 -6.11
C LEU A 149 -10.53 0.07 -5.97
N ALA A 150 -11.26 -0.36 -4.94
CA ALA A 150 -12.64 0.06 -4.72
C ALA A 150 -12.72 1.10 -3.61
N ALA A 151 -13.17 2.31 -3.93
CA ALA A 151 -13.28 3.40 -2.97
C ALA A 151 -14.40 3.16 -1.93
N LYS A 152 -15.57 2.64 -2.37
CA LYS A 152 -16.73 2.43 -1.50
C LYS A 152 -16.65 1.11 -0.75
N CYS A 153 -16.93 1.12 0.56
CA CYS A 153 -16.97 -0.08 1.39
C CYS A 153 -17.98 -1.11 0.90
N ALA A 154 -19.18 -0.66 0.51
CA ALA A 154 -20.24 -1.53 0.00
C ALA A 154 -19.81 -2.32 -1.25
N THR A 155 -19.07 -1.68 -2.18
CA THR A 155 -18.53 -2.34 -3.38
C THR A 155 -17.53 -3.43 -3.01
N ARG A 156 -16.66 -3.20 -2.03
CA ARG A 156 -15.68 -4.20 -1.55
C ARG A 156 -16.38 -5.42 -0.97
N ILE A 157 -17.36 -5.18 -0.09
CA ILE A 157 -18.16 -6.24 0.53
C ILE A 157 -18.93 -7.01 -0.54
N GLY A 158 -19.55 -6.33 -1.48
CA GLY A 158 -20.28 -6.96 -2.60
C GLY A 158 -19.41 -7.90 -3.42
N ILE A 159 -18.18 -7.49 -3.77
CA ILE A 159 -17.24 -8.33 -4.54
C ILE A 159 -16.83 -9.57 -3.73
N ILE A 160 -16.54 -9.41 -2.43
CA ILE A 160 -16.16 -10.54 -1.57
C ILE A 160 -17.32 -11.51 -1.38
N LEU A 161 -18.53 -11.01 -1.19
CA LEU A 161 -19.74 -11.86 -1.11
C LEU A 161 -19.98 -12.61 -2.42
N ALA A 162 -19.83 -11.95 -3.57
CA ALA A 162 -19.96 -12.60 -4.88
C ALA A 162 -18.91 -13.70 -5.06
N ALA A 163 -17.64 -13.46 -4.66
CA ALA A 163 -16.59 -14.46 -4.71
C ALA A 163 -16.86 -15.63 -3.74
N ALA A 164 -17.36 -15.35 -2.55
CA ALA A 164 -17.76 -16.39 -1.58
C ALA A 164 -18.90 -17.26 -2.10
N LEU A 165 -19.94 -16.63 -2.70
CA LEU A 165 -21.06 -17.36 -3.32
C LEU A 165 -20.60 -18.21 -4.51
N LEU A 166 -19.68 -17.72 -5.30
CA LEU A 166 -19.10 -18.48 -6.43
C LEU A 166 -18.35 -19.72 -5.92
N LEU A 167 -17.49 -19.57 -4.93
CA LEU A 167 -16.76 -20.70 -4.31
C LEU A 167 -17.72 -21.72 -3.71
N PHE A 168 -18.72 -21.24 -3.00
CA PHE A 168 -19.75 -22.09 -2.43
C PHE A 168 -20.52 -22.86 -3.50
N GLY A 169 -20.88 -22.20 -4.61
CA GLY A 169 -21.50 -22.85 -5.76
C GLY A 169 -20.62 -23.92 -6.42
N VAL A 170 -19.31 -23.64 -6.55
CA VAL A 170 -18.34 -24.60 -7.07
C VAL A 170 -18.24 -25.84 -6.17
N PHE A 171 -18.17 -25.67 -4.85
CA PHE A 171 -18.09 -26.79 -3.89
C PHE A 171 -19.36 -27.63 -3.92
N THR A 172 -20.55 -27.00 -3.96
CA THR A 172 -21.84 -27.70 -4.04
C THR A 172 -21.98 -28.47 -5.34
N LEU A 173 -21.58 -27.85 -6.45
CA LEU A 173 -21.60 -28.51 -7.75
C LEU A 173 -20.60 -29.70 -7.79
N SER A 174 -19.41 -29.52 -7.19
CA SER A 174 -18.42 -30.59 -7.07
C SER A 174 -19.00 -31.80 -6.32
N ASP A 175 -19.68 -31.58 -5.19
CA ASP A 175 -20.31 -32.66 -4.41
C ASP A 175 -21.46 -33.31 -5.17
N TYR A 176 -22.27 -32.53 -5.85
CA TYR A 176 -23.35 -33.07 -6.69
C TYR A 176 -22.79 -33.99 -7.80
N LEU A 177 -21.74 -33.54 -8.50
CA LEU A 177 -21.08 -34.35 -9.53
C LEU A 177 -20.37 -35.59 -8.94
N ALA A 178 -19.75 -35.44 -7.77
CA ALA A 178 -19.11 -36.57 -7.06
C ALA A 178 -20.10 -37.70 -6.81
N VAL A 179 -21.30 -37.37 -6.34
CA VAL A 179 -22.34 -38.35 -6.08
C VAL A 179 -22.93 -38.92 -7.39
N THR A 180 -23.32 -38.06 -8.34
CA THR A 180 -24.09 -38.49 -9.51
C THR A 180 -23.26 -39.13 -10.61
N GLN A 181 -22.02 -38.69 -10.82
CA GLN A 181 -21.17 -39.13 -11.92
C GLN A 181 -20.07 -40.10 -11.46
N PHE A 182 -19.56 -39.93 -10.27
CA PHE A 182 -18.37 -40.62 -9.80
C PHE A 182 -18.65 -41.62 -8.67
N ASN A 183 -19.89 -41.77 -8.23
CA ASN A 183 -20.27 -42.67 -7.13
C ASN A 183 -19.41 -42.44 -5.85
N GLN A 184 -19.07 -41.14 -5.58
CA GLN A 184 -18.24 -40.72 -4.46
C GLN A 184 -19.05 -40.00 -3.38
N VAL A 185 -18.62 -40.12 -2.14
CA VAL A 185 -19.21 -39.45 -0.98
C VAL A 185 -19.04 -37.94 -1.07
N PRO A 186 -20.09 -37.13 -0.79
CA PRO A 186 -19.95 -35.67 -0.77
C PRO A 186 -18.98 -35.23 0.34
N ARG A 187 -18.08 -34.29 0.01
CA ARG A 187 -17.03 -33.81 0.92
C ARG A 187 -17.51 -32.69 1.84
N PHE A 188 -18.42 -31.84 1.35
CA PHE A 188 -18.96 -30.70 2.08
C PHE A 188 -20.29 -31.02 2.77
N ARG A 189 -20.29 -32.13 3.54
CA ARG A 189 -21.45 -32.61 4.28
C ARG A 189 -21.54 -31.96 5.65
N ILE A 190 -22.77 -31.69 6.11
CA ILE A 190 -23.07 -31.13 7.43
C ILE A 190 -23.13 -32.22 8.47
N ALA A 191 -23.72 -33.36 8.13
CA ALA A 191 -23.89 -34.50 9.03
C ALA A 191 -23.74 -35.84 8.29
N THR A 192 -23.34 -36.84 9.03
CA THR A 192 -23.30 -38.24 8.59
C THR A 192 -23.89 -39.10 9.71
N HIS A 193 -24.87 -39.89 9.40
CA HIS A 193 -25.48 -40.78 10.34
C HIS A 193 -25.92 -42.10 9.67
N TYR A 194 -25.95 -43.18 10.47
CA TYR A 194 -26.53 -44.44 10.00
C TYR A 194 -28.05 -44.33 9.99
N ASP A 195 -28.69 -44.90 8.96
CA ASP A 195 -30.15 -45.01 9.01
C ASP A 195 -30.58 -45.97 10.12
N THR A 196 -31.44 -45.51 11.01
CA THR A 196 -31.94 -46.30 12.12
C THR A 196 -32.84 -47.47 11.69
N ARG A 197 -33.38 -47.41 10.47
CA ARG A 197 -34.26 -48.44 9.91
C ARG A 197 -33.51 -49.46 9.05
N THR A 198 -32.40 -49.06 8.46
CA THR A 198 -31.57 -49.88 7.59
C THR A 198 -30.08 -49.67 7.97
N PRO A 199 -29.53 -50.53 8.88
CA PRO A 199 -28.19 -50.36 9.40
C PRO A 199 -27.08 -50.39 8.36
N ASP A 200 -27.35 -50.94 7.16
CA ASP A 200 -26.39 -51.04 6.06
C ASP A 200 -26.40 -49.75 5.17
N GLN A 201 -27.03 -48.67 5.64
CA GLN A 201 -27.11 -47.43 4.90
C GLN A 201 -26.50 -46.27 5.71
N LEU A 202 -25.60 -45.52 5.04
CA LEU A 202 -25.06 -44.26 5.54
C LEU A 202 -25.73 -43.09 4.83
N VAL A 203 -26.25 -42.18 5.64
CA VAL A 203 -26.91 -40.94 5.15
C VAL A 203 -25.97 -39.77 5.31
N TYR A 204 -25.73 -39.10 4.23
CA TYR A 204 -24.90 -37.89 4.14
C TYR A 204 -25.79 -36.68 3.87
N GLN A 205 -25.85 -35.78 4.84
CA GLN A 205 -26.62 -34.53 4.74
C GLN A 205 -25.72 -33.41 4.23
N THR A 206 -26.02 -32.88 3.06
CA THR A 206 -25.43 -31.63 2.57
C THR A 206 -26.44 -30.47 2.74
N LEU A 207 -26.07 -29.25 2.34
CA LEU A 207 -26.98 -28.10 2.45
C LEU A 207 -28.16 -28.19 1.47
N PHE A 208 -27.98 -28.82 0.28
CA PHE A 208 -28.97 -28.80 -0.80
C PHE A 208 -29.56 -30.17 -1.12
N PHE A 209 -28.89 -31.24 -0.75
CA PHE A 209 -29.35 -32.60 -1.04
C PHE A 209 -28.90 -33.56 0.06
N THR A 210 -29.61 -34.67 0.17
CA THR A 210 -29.22 -35.79 1.00
C THR A 210 -28.78 -36.93 0.10
N ALA A 211 -27.62 -37.54 0.36
CA ALA A 211 -27.13 -38.71 -0.32
C ALA A 211 -27.16 -39.93 0.60
N VAL A 212 -27.54 -41.07 0.09
CA VAL A 212 -27.58 -42.33 0.81
C VAL A 212 -26.63 -43.31 0.14
N GLN A 213 -25.68 -43.81 0.92
CA GLN A 213 -24.77 -44.86 0.50
C GLN A 213 -25.26 -46.21 1.00
N GLN A 214 -25.50 -47.14 0.10
CA GLN A 214 -25.82 -48.54 0.39
C GLN A 214 -24.53 -49.34 0.47
N ASN A 215 -24.46 -50.31 1.39
CA ASN A 215 -23.33 -51.22 1.61
C ASN A 215 -21.98 -50.48 1.79
N PRO A 216 -21.87 -49.55 2.75
CA PRO A 216 -20.65 -48.77 2.95
C PRO A 216 -19.46 -49.70 3.27
N GLY A 217 -18.29 -49.40 2.69
CA GLY A 217 -17.09 -50.19 2.90
C GLY A 217 -16.99 -51.48 2.07
N THR A 218 -17.94 -51.77 1.19
CA THR A 218 -17.88 -52.93 0.28
C THR A 218 -17.59 -52.48 -1.18
N PRO A 219 -17.08 -53.35 -2.05
CA PRO A 219 -16.89 -53.04 -3.44
C PRO A 219 -18.18 -52.67 -4.20
N ASP A 220 -19.33 -53.12 -3.69
CA ASP A 220 -20.65 -52.87 -4.26
C ASP A 220 -21.34 -51.61 -3.71
N ALA A 221 -20.60 -50.80 -3.00
CA ALA A 221 -21.13 -49.54 -2.44
C ALA A 221 -21.67 -48.64 -3.54
N ARG A 222 -22.93 -48.24 -3.41
CA ARG A 222 -23.58 -47.28 -4.32
C ARG A 222 -24.12 -46.09 -3.56
N ILE A 223 -23.90 -44.92 -4.12
CA ILE A 223 -24.41 -43.69 -3.51
C ILE A 223 -25.46 -43.05 -4.44
N THR A 224 -26.57 -42.65 -3.88
CA THR A 224 -27.69 -42.03 -4.62
C THR A 224 -28.18 -40.80 -3.89
N ILE A 225 -28.67 -39.82 -4.63
CA ILE A 225 -29.30 -38.63 -4.06
C ILE A 225 -30.74 -39.01 -3.74
N VAL A 226 -31.13 -38.82 -2.51
CA VAL A 226 -32.51 -38.93 -2.03
C VAL A 226 -32.83 -37.53 -1.53
N LYS A 227 -33.68 -36.84 -2.21
CA LYS A 227 -34.11 -35.47 -2.00
C LYS A 227 -33.79 -34.79 -0.68
#